data_f3c1190c79850688d5db170d7abd571a
#
_entry.id   f3c1190c79850688d5db170d7abd571a
#
_cell.length_a   1.000
_cell.length_b   1.000
_cell.length_c   1.000
_cell.angle_alpha   90.00
_cell.angle_beta   90.00
_cell.angle_gamma   90.00
#
_symmetry.space_group_name_H-M   'P 1'
#
loop_
_entity.id
_entity.type
_entity.pdbx_description
1 polymer ?
#
loop_
_entity_poly.entity_id
_entity_poly.type
_entity_poly.pdbx_seq_one_letter_code
_entity_poly.pdbx_strand_id
1 'polypeptide(L)'
;WDEPDNVDANMALGRPTGSAMPLMWAHAEYIKLLRSIANGRPFDLLDIVADRYLRGRGRKDLEVWKASRQPRRVERGQTLRVQAPAEFMLRWSTDDWRTVNDVDSVCTNLGICFVDIPVGDEQRAPIRFTFFWKAGERWENEDYSVEVVPPEERQARKISQEARKSRIKKYRTVMVGADS
;
A
#
# COMPACT_ATOMS: atom_id res chain seq x y z
N TRP A 1 13.69 17.89 -29.16
CA TRP A 1 15.09 18.34 -29.34
C TRP A 1 15.20 19.57 -30.26
N ASP A 2 14.20 19.83 -31.06
CA ASP A 2 14.14 20.98 -31.96
C ASP A 2 13.41 22.19 -31.33
N GLU A 3 13.15 22.13 -30.03
CA GLU A 3 12.56 23.24 -29.28
C GLU A 3 13.59 24.39 -29.14
N PRO A 4 13.17 25.65 -29.27
CA PRO A 4 14.03 26.82 -29.18
C PRO A 4 14.93 26.83 -27.95
N ASP A 5 14.38 26.47 -26.78
CA ASP A 5 15.12 26.43 -25.51
C ASP A 5 16.30 25.46 -25.53
N ASN A 6 16.20 24.34 -26.28
CA ASN A 6 17.29 23.38 -26.42
C ASN A 6 18.39 23.92 -27.35
N VAL A 7 18.02 24.66 -28.36
CA VAL A 7 18.96 25.32 -29.28
C VAL A 7 19.70 26.44 -28.58
N ASP A 8 19.02 27.28 -27.83
CA ASP A 8 19.57 28.37 -27.04
C ASP A 8 20.51 27.86 -25.94
N ALA A 9 20.26 26.68 -25.36
CA ALA A 9 21.13 25.99 -24.43
C ALA A 9 22.27 25.21 -25.12
N ASN A 10 22.43 25.31 -26.46
CA ASN A 10 23.40 24.58 -27.27
C ASN A 10 23.34 23.06 -27.07
N MET A 11 22.13 22.52 -26.88
CA MET A 11 21.87 21.10 -26.74
C MET A 11 21.54 20.47 -28.09
N ALA A 12 22.14 19.32 -28.39
CA ALA A 12 21.87 18.55 -29.60
C ALA A 12 21.70 17.06 -29.27
N LEU A 13 20.90 16.36 -30.05
CA LEU A 13 20.68 14.94 -29.89
C LEU A 13 21.98 14.15 -29.92
N GLY A 14 22.20 13.31 -28.91
CA GLY A 14 23.44 12.50 -28.78
C GLY A 14 24.69 13.27 -28.32
N ARG A 15 24.58 14.54 -27.98
CA ARG A 15 25.65 15.34 -27.43
C ARG A 15 25.52 15.53 -25.91
N PRO A 16 26.65 15.80 -25.23
CA PRO A 16 26.62 16.12 -23.80
C PRO A 16 25.72 17.32 -23.50
N THR A 17 24.94 17.25 -22.44
CA THR A 17 24.00 18.30 -21.98
C THR A 17 24.62 19.23 -20.92
N GLY A 18 25.89 19.13 -20.64
CA GLY A 18 26.57 19.88 -19.55
C GLY A 18 26.36 19.29 -18.15
N SER A 19 25.57 18.20 -18.02
CA SER A 19 25.46 17.47 -16.78
C SER A 19 26.69 16.62 -16.48
N ALA A 20 26.76 16.04 -15.26
CA ALA A 20 27.92 15.22 -14.86
C ALA A 20 28.15 14.05 -15.82
N MET A 21 29.37 13.98 -16.37
CA MET A 21 29.84 12.92 -17.27
C MET A 21 31.27 12.50 -16.89
N PRO A 22 31.49 11.21 -16.54
CA PRO A 22 30.51 10.12 -16.40
C PRO A 22 29.60 10.28 -15.18
N LEU A 23 28.32 9.90 -15.32
CA LEU A 23 27.39 9.89 -14.20
C LEU A 23 27.53 8.58 -13.42
N MET A 24 28.16 8.64 -12.26
CA MET A 24 28.47 7.47 -11.43
C MET A 24 27.21 6.65 -11.07
N TRP A 25 26.07 7.30 -10.85
CA TRP A 25 24.82 6.61 -10.55
C TRP A 25 24.37 5.72 -11.72
N ALA A 26 24.45 6.21 -12.93
CA ALA A 26 24.11 5.43 -14.12
C ALA A 26 25.01 4.19 -14.26
N HIS A 27 26.31 4.32 -13.97
CA HIS A 27 27.23 3.19 -13.98
C HIS A 27 26.92 2.18 -12.87
N ALA A 28 26.61 2.65 -11.66
CA ALA A 28 26.22 1.79 -10.55
C ALA A 28 24.96 0.99 -10.88
N GLU A 29 23.92 1.64 -11.42
CA GLU A 29 22.68 0.97 -11.83
C GLU A 29 22.92 -0.02 -12.98
N TYR A 30 23.80 0.31 -13.93
CA TYR A 30 24.17 -0.60 -15.01
C TYR A 30 24.85 -1.86 -14.49
N ILE A 31 25.79 -1.73 -13.55
CA ILE A 31 26.46 -2.88 -12.89
C ILE A 31 25.43 -3.75 -12.14
N LYS A 32 24.50 -3.12 -11.41
CA LYS A 32 23.41 -3.81 -10.71
C LYS A 32 22.49 -4.56 -11.69
N LEU A 33 22.19 -3.94 -12.83
CA LEU A 33 21.43 -4.58 -13.90
C LEU A 33 22.13 -5.82 -14.45
N LEU A 34 23.42 -5.70 -14.82
CA LEU A 34 24.22 -6.84 -15.31
C LEU A 34 24.26 -7.98 -14.29
N ARG A 35 24.44 -7.63 -13.01
CA ARG A 35 24.45 -8.62 -11.93
C ARG A 35 23.08 -9.26 -11.75
N SER A 36 22.00 -8.51 -11.89
CA SER A 36 20.63 -9.00 -11.82
C SER A 36 20.33 -9.99 -12.95
N ILE A 37 20.80 -9.72 -14.16
CA ILE A 37 20.67 -10.61 -15.31
C ILE A 37 21.45 -11.91 -15.06
N ALA A 38 22.70 -11.82 -14.63
CA ALA A 38 23.53 -12.99 -14.34
C ALA A 38 22.95 -13.87 -13.23
N ASN A 39 22.36 -13.28 -12.21
CA ASN A 39 21.76 -13.98 -11.07
C ASN A 39 20.30 -14.42 -11.33
N GLY A 40 19.66 -14.00 -12.41
CA GLY A 40 18.24 -14.25 -12.70
C GLY A 40 17.26 -13.60 -11.71
N ARG A 41 17.74 -12.64 -10.89
CA ARG A 41 16.93 -11.90 -9.91
C ARG A 41 17.50 -10.50 -9.69
N PRO A 42 16.68 -9.50 -9.26
CA PRO A 42 17.19 -8.18 -8.91
C PRO A 42 18.30 -8.29 -7.85
N PHE A 43 19.45 -7.67 -8.12
CA PHE A 43 20.66 -7.80 -7.28
C PHE A 43 20.45 -7.22 -5.88
N ASP A 44 19.77 -6.11 -5.77
CA ASP A 44 19.52 -5.37 -4.53
C ASP A 44 18.17 -5.69 -3.87
N LEU A 45 17.49 -6.74 -4.32
CA LEU A 45 16.28 -7.22 -3.65
C LEU A 45 16.64 -7.96 -2.37
N LEU A 46 16.42 -7.28 -1.23
CA LEU A 46 16.58 -7.89 0.09
C LEU A 46 15.49 -8.92 0.34
N ASP A 47 15.86 -10.15 0.71
CA ASP A 47 14.90 -11.24 0.92
C ASP A 47 13.85 -10.91 2.00
N ILE A 48 14.23 -10.20 3.06
CA ILE A 48 13.29 -9.76 4.11
C ILE A 48 12.22 -8.80 3.57
N VAL A 49 12.61 -7.92 2.62
CA VAL A 49 11.69 -6.99 1.95
C VAL A 49 10.81 -7.73 0.97
N ALA A 50 11.39 -8.66 0.20
CA ALA A 50 10.67 -9.52 -0.72
C ALA A 50 9.64 -10.40 0.02
N ASP A 51 10.01 -10.98 1.16
CA ASP A 51 9.09 -11.78 1.99
C ASP A 51 7.92 -10.95 2.48
N ARG A 52 8.18 -9.71 2.89
CA ARG A 52 7.14 -8.80 3.39
C ARG A 52 6.18 -8.31 2.30
N TYR A 53 6.70 -7.92 1.13
CA TYR A 53 5.93 -7.20 0.12
C TYR A 53 5.56 -8.04 -1.11
N LEU A 54 6.38 -9.04 -1.47
CA LEU A 54 6.16 -9.87 -2.66
C LEU A 54 5.60 -11.25 -2.33
N ARG A 55 6.08 -11.86 -1.25
CA ARG A 55 5.69 -13.23 -0.85
C ARG A 55 4.55 -13.23 0.15
N GLY A 56 4.14 -12.07 0.65
CA GLY A 56 2.99 -11.91 1.56
C GLY A 56 3.19 -12.49 2.95
N ARG A 57 4.41 -12.87 3.33
CA ARG A 57 4.71 -13.39 4.65
C ARG A 57 4.72 -12.24 5.66
N GLY A 58 3.77 -12.28 6.59
CA GLY A 58 3.72 -11.34 7.72
C GLY A 58 2.98 -10.02 7.47
N ARG A 59 2.31 -9.84 6.33
CA ARG A 59 1.41 -8.71 6.16
C ARG A 59 0.18 -8.97 7.04
N LYS A 60 0.01 -8.18 8.10
CA LYS A 60 -1.28 -8.10 8.77
C LYS A 60 -2.30 -7.65 7.72
N ASP A 61 -3.40 -8.35 7.63
CA ASP A 61 -4.53 -7.94 6.82
C ASP A 61 -5.19 -6.74 7.52
N LEU A 62 -4.68 -5.57 7.18
CA LEU A 62 -5.02 -4.31 7.81
C LEU A 62 -5.58 -3.36 6.77
N GLU A 63 -6.82 -2.92 6.95
CA GLU A 63 -7.39 -1.80 6.22
C GLU A 63 -7.34 -0.55 7.09
N VAL A 64 -6.85 0.57 6.53
CA VAL A 64 -6.65 1.80 7.29
C VAL A 64 -7.65 2.85 6.87
N TRP A 65 -8.47 3.28 7.83
CA TRP A 65 -9.38 4.42 7.72
C TRP A 65 -8.74 5.67 8.35
N LYS A 66 -8.78 6.78 7.64
CA LYS A 66 -8.38 8.12 8.11
C LYS A 66 -9.18 9.19 7.36
N ALA A 67 -9.29 10.40 7.90
CA ALA A 67 -10.08 11.48 7.30
C ALA A 67 -9.75 11.74 5.82
N SER A 68 -8.47 11.63 5.42
CA SER A 68 -8.02 11.81 4.03
C SER A 68 -8.18 10.56 3.14
N ARG A 69 -8.53 9.41 3.72
CA ARG A 69 -8.76 8.13 3.02
C ARG A 69 -9.77 7.31 3.80
N GLN A 70 -10.99 7.31 3.33
CA GLN A 70 -12.12 6.63 3.94
C GLN A 70 -12.50 5.39 3.10
N PRO A 71 -11.92 4.21 3.37
CA PRO A 71 -12.33 2.99 2.71
C PRO A 71 -13.79 2.70 3.03
N ARG A 72 -14.57 2.39 1.99
CA ARG A 72 -16.00 2.06 2.14
C ARG A 72 -16.22 0.60 2.54
N ARG A 73 -15.19 -0.25 2.41
CA ARG A 73 -15.29 -1.70 2.62
C ARG A 73 -14.08 -2.23 3.36
N VAL A 74 -14.31 -3.23 4.19
CA VAL A 74 -13.29 -4.06 4.85
C VAL A 74 -13.68 -5.53 4.69
N GLU A 75 -12.71 -6.41 4.48
CA GLU A 75 -12.96 -7.84 4.34
C GLU A 75 -13.01 -8.51 5.71
N ARG A 76 -13.83 -9.57 5.85
CA ARG A 76 -13.85 -10.43 7.04
C ARG A 76 -12.45 -11.01 7.30
N GLY A 77 -12.11 -11.19 8.56
CA GLY A 77 -10.79 -11.65 8.98
C GLY A 77 -9.69 -10.60 8.86
N GLN A 78 -9.99 -9.36 8.42
CA GLN A 78 -9.08 -8.24 8.47
C GLN A 78 -9.20 -7.48 9.80
N THR A 79 -8.29 -6.55 10.00
CA THR A 79 -8.40 -5.53 11.05
C THR A 79 -8.67 -4.19 10.39
N LEU A 80 -9.72 -3.49 10.82
CA LEU A 80 -9.96 -2.10 10.47
C LEU A 80 -9.21 -1.21 11.46
N ARG A 81 -8.18 -0.51 11.01
CA ARG A 81 -7.48 0.51 11.81
C ARG A 81 -8.09 1.88 11.53
N VAL A 82 -8.69 2.47 12.55
CA VAL A 82 -9.16 3.87 12.52
C VAL A 82 -8.06 4.74 13.10
N GLN A 83 -7.53 5.69 12.31
CA GLN A 83 -6.43 6.55 12.76
C GLN A 83 -6.71 8.03 12.57
N ALA A 84 -6.16 8.84 13.49
CA ALA A 84 -6.23 10.30 13.47
C ALA A 84 -4.91 10.92 13.96
N PRO A 85 -4.66 12.21 13.68
CA PRO A 85 -3.46 12.92 14.14
C PRO A 85 -3.53 13.42 15.60
N ALA A 86 -4.66 13.21 16.27
CA ALA A 86 -4.89 13.64 17.65
C ALA A 86 -5.45 12.49 18.48
N GLU A 87 -5.31 12.56 19.78
CA GLU A 87 -5.82 11.58 20.73
C GLU A 87 -7.35 11.59 20.77
N PHE A 88 -7.97 10.42 20.72
CA PHE A 88 -9.42 10.24 20.73
C PHE A 88 -9.84 8.96 21.46
N MET A 89 -11.10 8.91 21.84
CA MET A 89 -11.81 7.68 22.15
C MET A 89 -12.69 7.34 20.95
N LEU A 90 -12.63 6.12 20.48
CA LEU A 90 -13.49 5.63 19.41
C LEU A 90 -14.70 4.93 20.00
N ARG A 91 -15.88 5.41 19.67
CA ARG A 91 -17.14 4.69 19.92
C ARG A 91 -17.53 3.96 18.66
N TRP A 92 -17.69 2.65 18.74
CA TRP A 92 -17.98 1.84 17.56
C TRP A 92 -18.96 0.70 17.86
N SER A 93 -19.62 0.21 16.80
CA SER A 93 -20.60 -0.87 16.84
C SER A 93 -20.49 -1.73 15.59
N THR A 94 -20.84 -3.01 15.73
CA THR A 94 -20.93 -4.01 14.66
C THR A 94 -22.34 -4.51 14.41
N ASP A 95 -23.33 -3.92 15.08
CA ASP A 95 -24.72 -4.38 15.08
C ASP A 95 -25.74 -3.23 15.05
N ASP A 96 -25.39 -2.15 14.35
CA ASP A 96 -26.22 -0.97 14.14
C ASP A 96 -26.56 -0.24 15.47
N TRP A 97 -25.54 -0.01 16.29
CA TRP A 97 -25.62 0.68 17.58
C TRP A 97 -26.42 -0.04 18.69
N ARG A 98 -26.69 -1.36 18.53
CA ARG A 98 -27.32 -2.16 19.59
C ARG A 98 -26.35 -2.43 20.73
N THR A 99 -25.13 -2.79 20.36
CA THR A 99 -23.98 -2.88 21.28
C THR A 99 -22.98 -1.80 20.95
N VAL A 100 -22.45 -1.15 21.96
CA VAL A 100 -21.49 -0.04 21.81
C VAL A 100 -20.21 -0.40 22.53
N ASN A 101 -19.09 -0.16 21.86
CA ASN A 101 -17.76 -0.32 22.39
C ASN A 101 -17.06 1.03 22.41
N ASP A 102 -16.49 1.40 23.55
CA ASP A 102 -15.70 2.61 23.73
C ASP A 102 -14.23 2.20 23.96
N VAL A 103 -13.32 2.66 23.11
CA VAL A 103 -11.90 2.30 23.18
C VAL A 103 -11.04 3.54 22.97
N ASP A 104 -10.10 3.75 23.89
CA ASP A 104 -9.12 4.82 23.78
C ASP A 104 -8.08 4.53 22.69
N SER A 105 -7.70 5.56 21.94
CA SER A 105 -6.66 5.45 20.94
C SER A 105 -5.28 5.23 21.55
N VAL A 106 -4.47 4.43 20.87
CA VAL A 106 -3.03 4.28 21.16
C VAL A 106 -2.26 5.22 20.26
N CYS A 107 -1.45 6.10 20.85
CA CYS A 107 -0.66 7.07 20.10
C CYS A 107 0.78 6.61 19.93
N THR A 108 1.33 6.82 18.76
CA THR A 108 2.74 6.55 18.43
C THR A 108 3.59 7.81 18.60
N ASN A 109 4.91 7.62 18.71
CA ASN A 109 5.88 8.74 18.76
C ASN A 109 5.91 9.58 17.45
N LEU A 110 5.19 9.15 16.40
CA LEU A 110 5.05 9.87 15.13
C LEU A 110 3.81 10.76 15.07
N GLY A 111 3.11 10.96 16.18
CA GLY A 111 1.88 11.76 16.23
C GLY A 111 0.69 11.12 15.54
N ILE A 112 0.70 9.79 15.40
CA ILE A 112 -0.42 9.02 14.85
C ILE A 112 -1.09 8.28 16.01
N CYS A 113 -2.37 8.55 16.23
CA CYS A 113 -3.19 7.83 17.19
C CYS A 113 -4.16 6.89 16.44
N PHE A 114 -4.40 5.68 16.95
CA PHE A 114 -5.23 4.70 16.26
C PHE A 114 -5.95 3.77 17.23
N VAL A 115 -7.04 3.17 16.72
CA VAL A 115 -7.76 2.05 17.32
C VAL A 115 -7.86 0.95 16.27
N ASP A 116 -7.59 -0.29 16.65
CA ASP A 116 -7.72 -1.47 15.80
C ASP A 116 -9.03 -2.21 16.13
N ILE A 117 -9.90 -2.37 15.15
CA ILE A 117 -11.15 -3.12 15.23
C ILE A 117 -10.97 -4.44 14.49
N PRO A 118 -10.93 -5.59 15.17
CA PRO A 118 -10.89 -6.88 14.49
C PRO A 118 -12.23 -7.16 13.83
N VAL A 119 -12.21 -7.51 12.54
CA VAL A 119 -13.41 -7.88 11.78
C VAL A 119 -13.60 -9.39 11.85
N GLY A 120 -14.59 -9.84 12.56
CA GLY A 120 -14.89 -11.27 12.71
C GLY A 120 -15.27 -11.95 11.39
N ASP A 121 -14.99 -13.25 11.28
CA ASP A 121 -15.32 -14.04 10.07
C ASP A 121 -16.83 -14.14 9.82
N GLU A 122 -17.64 -14.06 10.86
CA GLU A 122 -19.11 -14.09 10.79
C GLU A 122 -19.75 -12.69 10.71
N GLN A 123 -18.95 -11.62 10.76
CA GLN A 123 -19.45 -10.26 10.71
C GLN A 123 -20.13 -9.97 9.37
N ARG A 124 -21.35 -9.47 9.39
CA ARG A 124 -22.13 -9.11 8.19
C ARG A 124 -22.60 -7.67 8.20
N ALA A 125 -22.97 -7.17 9.38
CA ALA A 125 -23.37 -5.78 9.52
C ALA A 125 -22.17 -4.85 9.35
N PRO A 126 -22.37 -3.63 8.83
CA PRO A 126 -21.31 -2.63 8.70
C PRO A 126 -20.75 -2.26 10.08
N ILE A 127 -19.49 -1.89 10.10
CA ILE A 127 -18.87 -1.30 11.28
C ILE A 127 -19.19 0.18 11.26
N ARG A 128 -19.86 0.66 12.29
CA ARG A 128 -20.16 2.08 12.50
C ARG A 128 -19.32 2.62 13.63
N PHE A 129 -18.84 3.86 13.51
CA PHE A 129 -18.04 4.49 14.55
C PHE A 129 -18.14 6.01 14.49
N THR A 130 -17.84 6.64 15.62
CA THR A 130 -17.70 8.09 15.79
C THR A 130 -16.56 8.39 16.74
N PHE A 131 -16.06 9.62 16.72
CA PHE A 131 -14.93 10.05 17.54
C PHE A 131 -15.40 10.92 18.70
N PHE A 132 -14.78 10.70 19.85
CA PHE A 132 -14.75 11.64 20.94
C PHE A 132 -13.33 12.19 21.09
N TRP A 133 -13.15 13.45 20.77
CA TRP A 133 -11.85 14.13 20.80
C TRP A 133 -11.47 14.52 22.21
N LYS A 134 -10.37 13.96 22.74
CA LYS A 134 -9.95 14.23 24.12
C LYS A 134 -9.47 15.66 24.34
N ALA A 135 -8.79 16.25 23.38
CA ALA A 135 -8.27 17.63 23.48
C ALA A 135 -9.34 18.70 23.62
N GLY A 136 -10.58 18.43 23.23
CA GLY A 136 -11.68 19.39 23.30
C GLY A 136 -12.90 18.85 24.06
N GLU A 137 -12.79 17.65 24.63
CA GLU A 137 -13.88 16.94 25.32
C GLU A 137 -15.21 16.97 24.53
N ARG A 138 -15.13 16.72 23.22
CA ARG A 138 -16.27 16.86 22.31
C ARG A 138 -16.42 15.69 21.36
N TRP A 139 -17.66 15.38 21.04
CA TRP A 139 -18.01 14.44 19.98
C TRP A 139 -17.79 15.08 18.60
N GLU A 140 -17.43 14.24 17.61
CA GLU A 140 -17.33 14.64 16.20
C GLU A 140 -18.67 15.07 15.61
N ASN A 141 -19.79 14.55 16.14
CA ASN A 141 -21.16 14.70 15.64
C ASN A 141 -21.34 14.19 14.20
N GLU A 142 -20.49 13.29 13.76
CA GLU A 142 -20.60 12.57 12.51
C GLU A 142 -20.36 11.07 12.75
N ASP A 143 -21.21 10.25 12.13
CA ASP A 143 -21.10 8.80 12.16
C ASP A 143 -20.49 8.30 10.84
N TYR A 144 -19.46 7.49 10.97
CA TYR A 144 -18.82 6.82 9.84
C TYR A 144 -19.26 5.38 9.74
N SER A 145 -19.28 4.84 8.51
CA SER A 145 -19.70 3.47 8.26
C SER A 145 -18.78 2.79 7.25
N VAL A 146 -18.35 1.58 7.57
CA VAL A 146 -17.55 0.73 6.70
C VAL A 146 -18.25 -0.61 6.50
N GLU A 147 -18.61 -0.95 5.25
CA GLU A 147 -19.25 -2.21 4.90
C GLU A 147 -18.29 -3.38 5.12
N VAL A 148 -18.82 -4.48 5.65
CA VAL A 148 -18.08 -5.74 5.81
C VAL A 148 -18.41 -6.66 4.65
N VAL A 149 -17.38 -7.03 3.87
CA VAL A 149 -17.53 -7.89 2.69
C VAL A 149 -16.91 -9.28 2.90
N PRO A 150 -17.41 -10.32 2.24
CA PRO A 150 -16.82 -11.65 2.33
C PRO A 150 -15.42 -11.71 1.70
N PRO A 151 -14.55 -12.63 2.14
CA PRO A 151 -13.19 -12.78 1.65
C PRO A 151 -13.08 -13.29 0.20
N GLU A 152 -14.18 -13.59 -0.48
CA GLU A 152 -14.22 -14.11 -1.85
C GLU A 152 -13.62 -13.13 -2.88
N GLU A 153 -13.79 -11.83 -2.72
CA GLU A 153 -13.14 -10.83 -3.58
C GLU A 153 -11.60 -10.89 -3.48
N ARG A 154 -11.10 -11.34 -2.35
CA ARG A 154 -9.66 -11.50 -2.10
C ARG A 154 -9.10 -12.70 -2.86
N GLN A 155 -9.86 -13.78 -2.92
CA GLN A 155 -9.49 -14.99 -3.68
C GLN A 155 -9.51 -14.71 -5.18
N ALA A 156 -10.49 -13.99 -5.69
CA ALA A 156 -10.56 -13.54 -7.07
C ALA A 156 -9.39 -12.60 -7.45
N ARG A 157 -9.01 -11.67 -6.56
CA ARG A 157 -7.83 -10.81 -6.76
C ARG A 157 -6.52 -11.59 -6.72
N LYS A 158 -6.36 -12.58 -5.82
CA LYS A 158 -5.19 -13.46 -5.79
C LYS A 158 -5.08 -14.29 -7.06
N ILE A 159 -6.17 -14.89 -7.52
CA ILE A 159 -6.23 -15.66 -8.78
C ILE A 159 -5.88 -14.76 -9.97
N SER A 160 -6.41 -13.54 -10.03
CA SER A 160 -6.10 -12.57 -11.09
C SER A 160 -4.62 -12.14 -11.08
N GLN A 161 -4.04 -11.93 -9.90
CA GLN A 161 -2.61 -11.61 -9.77
C GLN A 161 -1.71 -12.80 -10.13
N GLU A 162 -2.08 -14.02 -9.77
CA GLU A 162 -1.36 -15.22 -10.14
C GLU A 162 -1.45 -15.50 -11.65
N ALA A 163 -2.62 -15.32 -12.24
CA ALA A 163 -2.81 -15.40 -13.68
C ALA A 163 -1.96 -14.34 -14.43
N ARG A 164 -1.87 -13.11 -13.91
CA ARG A 164 -1.00 -12.07 -14.46
C ARG A 164 0.48 -12.43 -14.35
N LYS A 165 0.92 -12.98 -13.21
CA LYS A 165 2.30 -13.44 -12.99
C LYS A 165 2.66 -14.62 -13.92
N SER A 166 1.75 -15.58 -14.08
CA SER A 166 1.88 -16.71 -15.01
C SER A 166 2.02 -16.25 -16.45
N ARG A 167 1.23 -15.24 -16.85
CA ARG A 167 1.28 -14.65 -18.19
C ARG A 167 2.63 -13.97 -18.45
N ILE A 168 3.14 -13.19 -17.47
CA ILE A 168 4.46 -12.57 -17.56
C ILE A 168 5.57 -13.62 -17.65
N LYS A 169 5.48 -14.70 -16.89
CA LYS A 169 6.44 -15.82 -16.93
C LYS A 169 6.46 -16.48 -18.31
N LYS A 170 5.29 -16.70 -18.92
CA LYS A 170 5.14 -17.28 -20.26
C LYS A 170 5.76 -16.39 -21.35
N TYR A 171 5.56 -15.08 -21.30
CA TYR A 171 6.21 -14.13 -22.21
C TYR A 171 7.73 -14.13 -22.06
N ARG A 172 8.25 -14.25 -20.83
CA ARG A 172 9.69 -14.30 -20.57
C ARG A 172 10.33 -15.56 -21.15
N THR A 173 9.66 -16.71 -21.09
CA THR A 173 10.17 -17.98 -21.64
C THR A 173 10.20 -17.95 -23.17
N VAL A 174 9.25 -17.29 -23.81
CA VAL A 174 9.19 -17.15 -25.28
C VAL A 174 10.29 -16.23 -25.80
N MET A 175 10.62 -15.14 -25.08
CA MET A 175 11.66 -14.19 -25.49
C MET A 175 13.08 -14.76 -25.32
N VAL A 176 13.32 -15.65 -24.37
CA VAL A 176 14.64 -16.27 -24.13
C VAL A 176 14.88 -17.49 -25.05
N GLY A 177 13.80 -18.09 -25.60
CA GLY A 177 13.93 -19.25 -26.52
C GLY A 177 14.00 -18.89 -28.01
N ALA A 178 14.02 -17.60 -28.37
CA ALA A 178 14.08 -17.15 -29.76
C ALA A 178 15.51 -16.85 -30.26
N ASP A 179 16.52 -17.00 -29.40
CA ASP A 179 17.95 -16.76 -29.72
C ASP A 179 18.78 -18.08 -29.74
N SER A 180 18.16 -19.18 -30.14
CA SER A 180 18.85 -20.47 -30.33
C SER A 180 18.80 -20.95 -31.75
#